data_b2bed451de330cafef0fa5b70a2fc3f1
#
_entry.id   b2bed451de330cafef0fa5b70a2fc3f1
#
_cell.length_a   1.000
_cell.length_b   1.000
_cell.length_c   1.000
_cell.angle_alpha   90.00
_cell.angle_beta   90.00
_cell.angle_gamma   90.00
#
_symmetry.space_group_name_H-M   'P 1'
#
loop_
_entity.id
_entity.type
_entity.pdbx_description
1 polymer ?
#
loop_
_entity_poly.entity_id
_entity_poly.type
_entity_poly.pdbx_seq_one_letter_code
_entity_poly.pdbx_strand_id
1 'polypeptide(L)'
;MKIEKSIDIEDEIRQALEKYQTAYCRPLPAQYDLPHTLITQVGGRDLNKIDTFEVVLDARAEREAEAVDYLNTAVAILKAEAKAQTTALRHITVNSSGSWGVDPVRPDLAMCSARISVTAHQTTTEV
;
A
#
# COMPACT_ATOMS: atom_id res chain seq x y z
N MET A 1 20.33 24.50 -1.16
CA MET A 1 20.60 23.62 -0.02
C MET A 1 19.97 22.28 -0.28
N LYS A 2 20.72 21.23 -0.07
CA LYS A 2 20.20 19.85 -0.20
C LYS A 2 19.62 19.38 1.12
N ILE A 3 18.41 18.85 1.07
CA ILE A 3 17.76 18.28 2.26
C ILE A 3 17.27 16.86 1.94
N GLU A 4 17.12 16.08 2.99
CA GLU A 4 16.46 14.77 2.90
C GLU A 4 15.06 14.90 3.47
N LYS A 5 14.07 14.37 2.76
CA LYS A 5 12.67 14.40 3.20
C LYS A 5 11.99 13.07 2.97
N SER A 6 10.96 12.83 3.77
CA SER A 6 10.10 11.65 3.62
C SER A 6 9.42 11.64 2.26
N ILE A 7 9.26 10.46 1.70
CA ILE A 7 8.51 10.26 0.47
C ILE A 7 7.00 10.21 0.77
N ASP A 8 6.19 10.38 -0.26
CA ASP A 8 4.76 10.07 -0.19
C ASP A 8 4.60 8.55 -0.34
N ILE A 9 4.46 7.86 0.80
CA ILE A 9 4.44 6.39 0.81
C ILE A 9 3.21 5.82 0.10
N GLU A 10 2.05 6.48 0.18
CA GLU A 10 0.85 6.01 -0.51
C GLU A 10 1.07 6.03 -2.02
N ASP A 11 1.64 7.11 -2.54
CA ASP A 11 1.92 7.24 -3.97
C ASP A 11 3.00 6.26 -4.43
N GLU A 12 4.04 6.07 -3.63
CA GLU A 12 5.12 5.11 -3.95
C GLU A 12 4.60 3.68 -4.05
N ILE A 13 3.75 3.28 -3.10
CA ILE A 13 3.11 1.96 -3.12
C ILE A 13 2.17 1.84 -4.31
N ARG A 14 1.36 2.87 -4.58
CA ARG A 14 0.45 2.89 -5.72
C ARG A 14 1.21 2.68 -7.04
N GLN A 15 2.30 3.39 -7.24
CA GLN A 15 3.13 3.25 -8.45
C GLN A 15 3.68 1.82 -8.60
N ALA A 16 4.13 1.23 -7.50
CA ALA A 16 4.63 -0.15 -7.51
C ALA A 16 3.52 -1.15 -7.88
N LEU A 17 2.33 -0.98 -7.31
CA LEU A 17 1.21 -1.89 -7.57
C LEU A 17 0.60 -1.71 -8.96
N GLU A 18 0.49 -0.49 -9.46
CA GLU A 18 -0.15 -0.20 -10.74
C GLU A 18 0.52 -0.85 -11.95
N LYS A 19 1.75 -1.29 -11.82
CA LYS A 19 2.42 -2.10 -12.85
C LYS A 19 1.73 -3.44 -13.08
N TYR A 20 0.98 -3.94 -12.09
CA TYR A 20 0.46 -5.31 -12.07
C TYR A 20 -1.01 -5.40 -11.70
N GLN A 21 -1.58 -4.42 -11.01
CA GLN A 21 -2.96 -4.46 -10.55
C GLN A 21 -3.52 -3.03 -10.38
N THR A 22 -4.82 -2.95 -10.19
CA THR A 22 -5.50 -1.66 -9.93
C THR A 22 -5.32 -1.26 -8.46
N ALA A 23 -4.81 -0.06 -8.24
CA ALA A 23 -4.57 0.48 -6.90
C ALA A 23 -4.94 1.96 -6.84
N TYR A 24 -5.46 2.37 -5.69
CA TYR A 24 -5.86 3.75 -5.44
C TYR A 24 -5.28 4.24 -4.11
N CYS A 25 -4.93 5.54 -4.06
CA CYS A 25 -4.69 6.26 -2.82
C CYS A 25 -5.98 6.94 -2.37
N ARG A 26 -6.01 7.39 -1.13
CA ARG A 26 -7.12 8.21 -0.63
C ARG A 26 -7.16 9.59 -1.30
N PRO A 27 -8.33 10.17 -1.55
CA PRO A 27 -9.65 9.56 -1.42
C PRO A 27 -9.95 8.61 -2.57
N LEU A 28 -10.74 7.56 -2.28
CA LEU A 28 -11.20 6.66 -3.33
C LEU A 28 -12.08 7.45 -4.32
N PRO A 29 -11.84 7.35 -5.64
CA PRO A 29 -12.68 8.05 -6.60
C PRO A 29 -14.12 7.54 -6.56
N ALA A 30 -15.07 8.41 -6.97
CA ALA A 30 -16.50 8.05 -6.99
C ALA A 30 -16.79 6.87 -7.91
N GLN A 31 -16.03 6.76 -9.00
CA GLN A 31 -16.08 5.60 -9.89
C GLN A 31 -14.71 4.92 -9.86
N TYR A 32 -14.72 3.61 -9.66
CA TYR A 32 -13.50 2.84 -9.55
C TYR A 32 -13.68 1.45 -10.13
N ASP A 33 -12.57 0.87 -10.56
CA ASP A 33 -12.54 -0.49 -11.07
C ASP A 33 -12.45 -1.51 -9.94
N LEU A 34 -12.96 -2.69 -10.17
CA LEU A 34 -12.88 -3.84 -9.26
C LEU A 34 -12.25 -5.02 -10.00
N PRO A 35 -11.42 -5.83 -9.32
CA PRO A 35 -10.94 -5.62 -7.96
C PRO A 35 -9.94 -4.46 -7.88
N HIS A 36 -9.73 -3.92 -6.68
CA HIS A 36 -8.69 -2.92 -6.46
C HIS A 36 -8.10 -3.03 -5.05
N THR A 37 -6.95 -2.39 -4.85
CA THR A 37 -6.33 -2.21 -3.54
C THR A 37 -6.34 -0.73 -3.19
N LEU A 38 -6.92 -0.37 -2.05
CA LEU A 38 -6.86 0.99 -1.51
C LEU A 38 -5.73 1.07 -0.48
N ILE A 39 -4.90 2.09 -0.61
CA ILE A 39 -3.70 2.28 0.21
C ILE A 39 -3.93 3.43 1.18
N THR A 40 -3.75 3.18 2.48
CA THR A 40 -3.94 4.18 3.52
C THR A 40 -2.78 4.17 4.49
N GLN A 41 -2.04 5.27 4.58
CA GLN A 41 -1.05 5.44 5.64
C GLN A 41 -1.78 5.75 6.94
N VAL A 42 -1.47 4.99 8.00
CA VAL A 42 -2.11 5.16 9.32
C VAL A 42 -1.12 5.56 10.40
N GLY A 43 0.17 5.60 10.09
CA GLY A 43 1.21 6.01 11.01
C GLY A 43 2.59 5.96 10.36
N GLY A 44 3.60 6.18 11.17
CA GLY A 44 4.99 6.13 10.72
C GLY A 44 5.89 6.98 11.58
N ARG A 45 7.19 6.87 11.36
CA ARG A 45 8.19 7.70 12.03
C ARG A 45 9.45 7.84 11.18
N ASP A 46 10.10 8.97 11.36
CA ASP A 46 11.39 9.28 10.76
C ASP A 46 12.49 8.61 11.57
N LEU A 47 13.36 7.86 10.90
CA LEU A 47 14.55 7.23 11.48
C LEU A 47 15.81 7.71 10.77
N ASN A 48 15.95 9.02 10.60
CA ASN A 48 17.05 9.64 9.86
C ASN A 48 16.83 9.49 8.34
N LYS A 49 17.74 8.83 7.62
CA LYS A 49 17.66 8.64 6.17
C LYS A 49 16.63 7.61 5.75
N ILE A 50 16.09 6.88 6.72
CA ILE A 50 15.14 5.80 6.51
C ILE A 50 13.92 6.09 7.35
N ASP A 51 12.75 5.99 6.74
CA ASP A 51 11.48 6.12 7.43
C ASP A 51 10.80 4.76 7.56
N THR A 52 10.03 4.59 8.62
CA THR A 52 9.13 3.47 8.78
C THR A 52 7.70 3.99 8.73
N PHE A 53 6.88 3.37 7.89
CA PHE A 53 5.47 3.73 7.69
C PHE A 53 4.58 2.57 8.07
N GLU A 54 3.46 2.89 8.72
CA GLU A 54 2.38 1.94 8.94
C GLU A 54 1.30 2.18 7.88
N VAL A 55 0.96 1.14 7.13
CA VAL A 55 0.07 1.24 5.99
C VAL A 55 -0.98 0.13 6.07
N VAL A 56 -2.22 0.47 5.78
CA VAL A 56 -3.31 -0.49 5.60
C VAL A 56 -3.58 -0.65 4.11
N LEU A 57 -3.63 -1.90 3.67
CA LEU A 57 -4.05 -2.26 2.32
C LEU A 57 -5.43 -2.90 2.42
N ASP A 58 -6.41 -2.31 1.74
CA ASP A 58 -7.77 -2.85 1.65
C ASP A 58 -8.02 -3.32 0.23
N ALA A 59 -8.12 -4.63 0.04
CA ALA A 59 -8.50 -5.20 -1.25
C ALA A 59 -10.02 -5.38 -1.31
N ARG A 60 -10.64 -4.85 -2.34
CA ARG A 60 -12.08 -4.96 -2.57
C ARG A 60 -12.34 -5.70 -3.86
N ALA A 61 -13.33 -6.60 -3.82
CA ALA A 61 -13.75 -7.39 -4.97
C ALA A 61 -15.21 -7.79 -4.80
N GLU A 62 -15.80 -8.35 -5.84
CA GLU A 62 -17.17 -8.85 -5.79
C GLU A 62 -17.29 -10.11 -4.93
N ARG A 63 -16.19 -10.89 -4.80
CA ARG A 63 -16.15 -12.15 -4.04
C ARG A 63 -14.98 -12.19 -3.09
N GLU A 64 -15.18 -12.89 -1.97
CA GLU A 64 -14.17 -13.03 -0.92
C GLU A 64 -12.86 -13.65 -1.43
N ALA A 65 -12.93 -14.73 -2.17
CA ALA A 65 -11.75 -15.41 -2.69
C ALA A 65 -10.92 -14.49 -3.59
N GLU A 66 -11.57 -13.66 -4.39
CA GLU A 66 -10.92 -12.68 -5.25
C GLU A 66 -10.23 -11.58 -4.44
N ALA A 67 -10.90 -11.10 -3.39
CA ALA A 67 -10.32 -10.08 -2.50
C ALA A 67 -9.07 -10.59 -1.78
N VAL A 68 -9.11 -11.83 -1.27
CA VAL A 68 -7.95 -12.46 -0.62
C VAL A 68 -6.78 -12.61 -1.60
N ASP A 69 -7.05 -13.13 -2.77
CA ASP A 69 -6.02 -13.34 -3.78
C ASP A 69 -5.39 -12.00 -4.20
N TYR A 70 -6.24 -10.99 -4.38
CA TYR A 70 -5.77 -9.66 -4.76
C TYR A 70 -4.88 -9.04 -3.68
N LEU A 71 -5.27 -9.17 -2.41
CA LEU A 71 -4.48 -8.68 -1.28
C LEU A 71 -3.14 -9.41 -1.19
N ASN A 72 -3.16 -10.74 -1.27
CA ASN A 72 -1.93 -11.54 -1.20
C ASN A 72 -0.98 -11.20 -2.34
N THR A 73 -1.52 -10.96 -3.53
CA THR A 73 -0.73 -10.53 -4.68
C THR A 73 -0.12 -9.15 -4.45
N ALA A 74 -0.89 -8.20 -3.90
CA ALA A 74 -0.37 -6.86 -3.56
C ALA A 74 0.82 -6.94 -2.60
N VAL A 75 0.69 -7.72 -1.53
CA VAL A 75 1.78 -7.90 -0.56
C VAL A 75 3.01 -8.53 -1.21
N ALA A 76 2.81 -9.55 -2.05
CA ALA A 76 3.90 -10.22 -2.75
C ALA A 76 4.63 -9.27 -3.72
N ILE A 77 3.90 -8.43 -4.43
CA ILE A 77 4.47 -7.41 -5.33
C ILE A 77 5.36 -6.44 -4.52
N LEU A 78 4.85 -5.93 -3.41
CA LEU A 78 5.60 -4.98 -2.58
C LEU A 78 6.86 -5.59 -2.00
N LYS A 79 6.80 -6.85 -1.55
CA LYS A 79 7.99 -7.57 -1.09
C LYS A 79 9.02 -7.74 -2.19
N ALA A 80 8.58 -8.07 -3.41
CA ALA A 80 9.47 -8.22 -4.55
C ALA A 80 10.12 -6.89 -4.95
N GLU A 81 9.34 -5.79 -4.96
CA GLU A 81 9.87 -4.46 -5.27
C GLU A 81 10.91 -4.02 -4.23
N ALA A 82 10.64 -4.27 -2.94
CA ALA A 82 11.59 -3.94 -1.87
C ALA A 82 12.89 -4.74 -2.01
N LYS A 83 12.79 -6.02 -2.34
CA LYS A 83 13.96 -6.89 -2.54
C LYS A 83 14.79 -6.45 -3.75
N ALA A 84 14.13 -6.06 -4.83
CA ALA A 84 14.81 -5.60 -6.04
C ALA A 84 15.49 -4.25 -5.88
N GLN A 85 15.05 -3.43 -4.91
CA GLN A 85 15.57 -2.08 -4.63
C GLN A 85 15.53 -1.13 -5.83
N THR A 86 14.53 -1.32 -6.69
CA THR A 86 14.30 -0.44 -7.86
C THR A 86 13.46 0.79 -7.53
N THR A 87 12.89 0.82 -6.33
CA THR A 87 12.08 1.92 -5.79
C THR A 87 12.68 2.39 -4.47
N ALA A 88 12.03 3.34 -3.80
CA ALA A 88 12.44 3.78 -2.47
C ALA A 88 12.15 2.74 -1.38
N LEU A 89 11.29 1.74 -1.67
CA LEU A 89 10.93 0.69 -0.72
C LEU A 89 12.12 -0.21 -0.40
N ARG A 90 12.31 -0.54 0.88
CA ARG A 90 13.44 -1.36 1.33
C ARG A 90 13.05 -2.62 2.09
N HIS A 91 11.97 -2.56 2.86
CA HIS A 91 11.51 -3.72 3.62
C HIS A 91 10.01 -3.64 3.88
N ILE A 92 9.36 -4.80 3.78
CA ILE A 92 7.92 -4.94 4.03
C ILE A 92 7.72 -6.01 5.10
N THR A 93 7.04 -5.65 6.18
CA THR A 93 6.65 -6.60 7.23
C THR A 93 5.13 -6.62 7.32
N VAL A 94 4.55 -7.80 7.26
CA VAL A 94 3.10 -7.96 7.45
C VAL A 94 2.81 -8.12 8.93
N ASN A 95 2.11 -7.15 9.53
CA ASN A 95 1.77 -7.15 10.94
C ASN A 95 0.48 -7.91 11.22
N SER A 96 -0.49 -7.80 10.32
CA SER A 96 -1.72 -8.58 10.34
C SER A 96 -2.28 -8.67 8.93
N SER A 97 -2.93 -9.78 8.62
CA SER A 97 -3.57 -9.98 7.31
C SER A 97 -4.82 -10.83 7.44
N GLY A 98 -5.67 -10.80 6.41
CA GLY A 98 -6.88 -11.60 6.38
C GLY A 98 -7.99 -11.06 7.26
N SER A 99 -7.94 -9.80 7.65
CA SER A 99 -9.05 -9.17 8.35
C SER A 99 -10.21 -8.96 7.38
N TRP A 100 -11.31 -9.62 7.66
CA TRP A 100 -12.50 -9.63 6.80
C TRP A 100 -13.49 -8.56 7.20
N GLY A 101 -14.18 -8.03 6.20
CA GLY A 101 -15.26 -7.11 6.42
C GLY A 101 -16.06 -6.93 5.15
N VAL A 102 -17.07 -6.09 5.23
CA VAL A 102 -17.79 -5.58 4.06
C VAL A 102 -17.51 -4.10 3.94
N ASP A 103 -17.51 -3.59 2.72
CA ASP A 103 -17.37 -2.16 2.49
C ASP A 103 -18.57 -1.46 3.15
N PRO A 104 -18.35 -0.51 4.09
CA PRO A 104 -19.47 0.16 4.77
C PRO A 104 -20.35 0.97 3.82
N VAL A 105 -19.83 1.42 2.68
CA VAL A 105 -20.57 2.16 1.66
C VAL A 105 -21.21 1.21 0.64
N ARG A 106 -20.55 0.13 0.33
CA ARG A 106 -20.97 -0.88 -0.64
C ARG A 106 -20.97 -2.27 0.03
N PRO A 107 -21.97 -2.59 0.86
CA PRO A 107 -21.99 -3.86 1.60
C PRO A 107 -22.12 -5.11 0.73
N ASP A 108 -22.39 -4.95 -0.57
CA ASP A 108 -22.34 -6.00 -1.57
C ASP A 108 -20.91 -6.42 -1.96
N LEU A 109 -19.90 -5.64 -1.56
CA LEU A 109 -18.51 -5.93 -1.87
C LEU A 109 -17.80 -6.61 -0.71
N ALA A 110 -16.98 -7.60 -1.04
CA ALA A 110 -16.06 -8.21 -0.09
C ALA A 110 -14.81 -7.34 0.07
N MET A 111 -14.33 -7.24 1.30
CA MET A 111 -13.11 -6.49 1.62
C MET A 111 -12.19 -7.37 2.48
N CYS A 112 -10.91 -7.41 2.12
CA CYS A 112 -9.88 -8.09 2.89
C CYS A 112 -8.74 -7.12 3.15
N SER A 113 -8.31 -6.99 4.40
CA SER A 113 -7.33 -5.99 4.80
C SER A 113 -6.06 -6.60 5.36
N ALA A 114 -4.96 -5.93 5.13
CA ALA A 114 -3.67 -6.22 5.76
C ALA A 114 -3.08 -4.93 6.32
N ARG A 115 -2.44 -5.04 7.48
CA ARG A 115 -1.63 -3.97 8.04
C ARG A 115 -0.17 -4.32 7.88
N ILE A 116 0.58 -3.42 7.25
CA ILE A 116 2.00 -3.64 6.95
C ILE A 116 2.85 -2.50 7.50
N SER A 117 4.10 -2.82 7.84
CA SER A 117 5.13 -1.82 8.09
C SER A 117 6.04 -1.76 6.88
N VAL A 118 6.27 -0.56 6.39
CA VAL A 118 7.10 -0.33 5.20
C VAL A 118 8.29 0.53 5.59
N THR A 119 9.49 0.04 5.35
CA THR A 119 10.71 0.82 5.48
C THR A 119 11.10 1.37 4.11
N ALA A 120 11.37 2.66 4.04
CA ALA A 120 11.71 3.32 2.79
C ALA A 120 12.77 4.39 3.01
N HIS A 121 13.60 4.62 1.98
CA HIS A 121 14.57 5.71 1.98
C HIS A 121 13.90 7.06 1.76
N GLN A 122 14.43 8.07 2.42
CA GLN A 122 14.07 9.46 2.15
C GLN A 122 14.64 9.91 0.80
N THR A 123 14.03 10.94 0.23
CA THR A 123 14.48 11.55 -1.02
C THR A 123 15.34 12.77 -0.72
N THR A 124 16.48 12.88 -1.41
CA THR A 124 17.28 14.09 -1.40
C THR A 124 16.70 15.09 -2.38
N THR A 125 16.45 16.30 -1.92
CA THR A 125 15.87 17.35 -2.74
C THR A 125 16.60 18.68 -2.55
N GLU A 126 16.59 19.52 -3.58
CA GLU A 126 17.19 20.85 -3.56
C GLU A 126 16.12 21.89 -3.19
N VAL A 127 16.46 22.77 -2.26
CA VAL A 127 15.59 23.87 -1.83
C VAL A 127 16.31 25.20 -1.92
#